data_c6afaa0d30446d88df04713ebace26b7
#
_entry.id   c6afaa0d30446d88df04713ebace26b7
#
_cell.length_a   1.000
_cell.length_b   1.000
_cell.length_c   1.000
_cell.angle_alpha   90.00
_cell.angle_beta   90.00
_cell.angle_gamma   90.00
#
_symmetry.space_group_name_H-M   'P 1'
#
loop_
_entity.id
_entity.type
_entity.pdbx_description
1 polymer ?
#
loop_
_entity_poly.entity_id
_entity_poly.type
_entity_poly.pdbx_seq_one_letter_code
_entity_poly.pdbx_strand_id
1 'polypeptide(L)'
;MSCENNEDKVAVIAKSLANSKALKFGSFVLKSGITSPYYIDLAWLLSSPEDFRRVACVVAEEMRQIIFERSIDKVATIELKGALMLPYIACILNVPCIVVRKESKAYGLTGRIAGGEIVRGERFIFFDDVITDGGSKIEGIKPIEEMGGIVDTVVVVVDREQGGRDYLEKMGYRVKPVTTISEIVNKLLEMNSIQREIAEKIIRYVRESRSGSNISSS
;
A
#
# COMPACT_ATOMS: atom_id res chain seq x y z
N MET A 1 -7.55 -21.23 -6.50
CA MET A 1 -6.24 -21.29 -5.84
C MET A 1 -6.47 -20.85 -4.40
N SER A 2 -6.26 -21.75 -3.42
CA SER A 2 -6.48 -21.43 -2.00
C SER A 2 -5.33 -20.52 -1.51
N CYS A 3 -5.68 -19.41 -0.87
CA CYS A 3 -4.77 -18.55 -0.14
C CYS A 3 -4.68 -18.95 1.35
N GLU A 4 -4.95 -20.21 1.65
CA GLU A 4 -4.89 -20.71 3.04
C GLU A 4 -3.46 -20.63 3.54
N ASN A 5 -3.19 -19.67 4.39
CA ASN A 5 -1.90 -19.50 5.03
C ASN A 5 -2.14 -19.22 6.53
N ASN A 6 -1.73 -20.16 7.36
CA ASN A 6 -1.77 -20.02 8.82
C ASN A 6 -0.48 -19.38 9.36
N GLU A 7 0.33 -18.78 8.47
CA GLU A 7 1.58 -18.12 8.83
C GLU A 7 1.32 -16.68 9.28
N ASP A 8 2.18 -16.18 10.17
CA ASP A 8 2.20 -14.77 10.57
C ASP A 8 2.34 -13.86 9.34
N LYS A 9 1.33 -13.03 9.08
CA LYS A 9 1.25 -12.14 7.93
C LYS A 9 2.48 -11.22 7.81
N VAL A 10 2.99 -10.72 8.94
CA VAL A 10 4.18 -9.87 8.97
C VAL A 10 5.41 -10.66 8.53
N ALA A 11 5.54 -11.92 8.97
CA ALA A 11 6.63 -12.80 8.56
C ALA A 11 6.58 -13.11 7.08
N VAL A 12 5.40 -13.38 6.52
CA VAL A 12 5.22 -13.61 5.07
C VAL A 12 5.67 -12.39 4.28
N ILE A 13 5.16 -11.20 4.63
CA ILE A 13 5.52 -9.96 3.92
C ILE A 13 7.01 -9.67 4.07
N ALA A 14 7.56 -9.71 5.28
CA ALA A 14 8.96 -9.42 5.55
C ALA A 14 9.91 -10.31 4.72
N LYS A 15 9.68 -11.64 4.73
CA LYS A 15 10.44 -12.60 3.91
C LYS A 15 10.32 -12.30 2.41
N SER A 16 9.09 -12.11 1.93
CA SER A 16 8.84 -11.88 0.52
C SER A 16 9.50 -10.60 0.00
N LEU A 17 9.46 -9.52 0.79
CA LEU A 17 10.12 -8.25 0.43
C LEU A 17 11.65 -8.37 0.46
N ALA A 18 12.21 -9.13 1.39
CA ALA A 18 13.65 -9.37 1.45
C ALA A 18 14.12 -10.26 0.27
N ASN A 19 13.46 -11.38 0.02
CA ASN A 19 13.78 -12.33 -1.06
C ASN A 19 13.73 -11.67 -2.45
N SER A 20 12.67 -10.94 -2.73
CA SER A 20 12.46 -10.25 -4.02
C SER A 20 13.32 -9.00 -4.19
N LYS A 21 14.08 -8.59 -3.16
CA LYS A 21 14.82 -7.32 -3.10
C LYS A 21 13.90 -6.09 -3.19
N ALA A 22 12.62 -6.23 -2.89
CA ALA A 22 11.67 -5.13 -2.77
C ALA A 22 11.98 -4.24 -1.55
N LEU A 23 12.63 -4.79 -0.53
CA LEU A 23 13.20 -4.07 0.60
C LEU A 23 14.73 -4.21 0.59
N LYS A 24 15.42 -3.07 0.60
CA LYS A 24 16.89 -2.98 0.60
C LYS A 24 17.35 -2.12 1.76
N PHE A 25 18.47 -2.50 2.36
CA PHE A 25 19.12 -1.78 3.45
C PHE A 25 20.39 -1.11 2.94
N GLY A 26 20.65 0.12 3.38
CA GLY A 26 21.80 0.89 2.92
C GLY A 26 21.56 2.39 3.10
N SER A 27 22.24 3.20 2.29
CA SER A 27 22.07 4.66 2.29
C SER A 27 21.48 5.07 0.94
N PHE A 28 20.23 5.56 0.95
CA PHE A 28 19.49 5.92 -0.26
C PHE A 28 19.03 7.36 -0.20
N VAL A 29 19.38 8.16 -1.20
CA VAL A 29 18.87 9.53 -1.34
C VAL A 29 17.48 9.46 -1.98
N LEU A 30 16.47 9.95 -1.25
CA LEU A 30 15.08 10.01 -1.70
C LEU A 30 14.88 11.23 -2.64
N LYS A 31 13.74 11.28 -3.34
CA LYS A 31 13.36 12.42 -4.20
C LYS A 31 13.33 13.76 -3.45
N SER A 32 13.05 13.73 -2.15
CA SER A 32 13.08 14.89 -1.25
C SER A 32 14.49 15.38 -0.90
N GLY A 33 15.55 14.68 -1.33
CA GLY A 33 16.94 14.93 -0.93
C GLY A 33 17.33 14.31 0.43
N ILE A 34 16.38 13.76 1.18
CA ILE A 34 16.62 13.13 2.48
C ILE A 34 17.28 11.76 2.28
N THR A 35 18.27 11.45 3.11
CA THR A 35 18.91 10.13 3.11
C THR A 35 18.12 9.17 3.99
N SER A 36 17.71 8.02 3.41
CA SER A 36 17.02 6.94 4.12
C SER A 36 17.93 5.72 4.31
N PRO A 37 17.89 5.04 5.47
CA PRO A 37 18.65 3.82 5.71
C PRO A 37 18.06 2.58 5.03
N TYR A 38 16.93 2.70 4.35
CA TYR A 38 16.28 1.64 3.58
C TYR A 38 15.61 2.20 2.34
N TYR A 39 15.41 1.33 1.37
CA TYR A 39 14.60 1.60 0.18
C TYR A 39 13.56 0.50 0.00
N ILE A 40 12.31 0.88 -0.27
CA ILE A 40 11.20 -0.06 -0.47
C ILE A 40 10.51 0.22 -1.80
N ASP A 41 10.37 -0.83 -2.62
CA ASP A 41 9.70 -0.79 -3.91
C ASP A 41 9.07 -2.14 -4.22
N LEU A 42 7.75 -2.25 -4.01
CA LEU A 42 7.04 -3.52 -4.18
C LEU A 42 6.94 -3.97 -5.64
N ALA A 43 7.24 -3.11 -6.61
CA ALA A 43 7.32 -3.52 -8.01
C ALA A 43 8.37 -4.63 -8.25
N TRP A 44 9.39 -4.74 -7.40
CA TRP A 44 10.36 -5.84 -7.45
C TRP A 44 9.75 -7.22 -7.19
N LEU A 45 8.59 -7.30 -6.56
CA LEU A 45 7.85 -8.56 -6.40
C LEU A 45 7.50 -9.21 -7.75
N LEU A 46 7.35 -8.42 -8.82
CA LEU A 46 7.07 -8.94 -10.17
C LEU A 46 8.19 -9.88 -10.70
N SER A 47 9.41 -9.72 -10.19
CA SER A 47 10.53 -10.62 -10.53
C SER A 47 10.57 -11.90 -9.69
N SER A 48 9.69 -12.02 -8.68
CA SER A 48 9.56 -13.19 -7.80
C SER A 48 8.09 -13.62 -7.69
N PRO A 49 7.57 -14.40 -8.66
CA PRO A 49 6.14 -14.76 -8.72
C PRO A 49 5.60 -15.42 -7.46
N GLU A 50 6.41 -16.22 -6.78
CA GLU A 50 6.02 -16.89 -5.53
C GLU A 50 5.85 -15.87 -4.40
N ASP A 51 6.81 -14.96 -4.21
CA ASP A 51 6.74 -13.90 -3.19
C ASP A 51 5.60 -12.92 -3.50
N PHE A 52 5.40 -12.57 -4.78
CA PHE A 52 4.26 -11.76 -5.22
C PHE A 52 2.93 -12.39 -4.82
N ARG A 53 2.76 -13.69 -5.13
CA ARG A 53 1.56 -14.45 -4.80
C ARG A 53 1.30 -14.47 -3.29
N ARG A 54 2.33 -14.72 -2.47
CA ARG A 54 2.23 -14.75 -1.01
C ARG A 54 1.76 -13.41 -0.45
N VAL A 55 2.38 -12.30 -0.88
CA VAL A 55 1.98 -10.96 -0.46
C VAL A 55 0.55 -10.66 -0.91
N ALA A 56 0.21 -10.95 -2.16
CA ALA A 56 -1.13 -10.71 -2.69
C ALA A 56 -2.22 -11.51 -1.94
N CYS A 57 -1.94 -12.75 -1.54
CA CYS A 57 -2.85 -13.55 -0.73
C CYS A 57 -3.08 -12.95 0.66
N VAL A 58 -2.01 -12.49 1.33
CA VAL A 58 -2.14 -11.81 2.64
C VAL A 58 -2.98 -10.54 2.52
N VAL A 59 -2.72 -9.73 1.48
CA VAL A 59 -3.51 -8.51 1.23
C VAL A 59 -4.98 -8.85 0.93
N ALA A 60 -5.23 -9.86 0.10
CA ALA A 60 -6.59 -10.29 -0.23
C ALA A 60 -7.36 -10.72 1.02
N GLU A 61 -6.73 -11.42 1.96
CA GLU A 61 -7.40 -11.84 3.21
C GLU A 61 -7.77 -10.64 4.08
N GLU A 62 -6.87 -9.67 4.25
CA GLU A 62 -7.17 -8.43 4.98
C GLU A 62 -8.30 -7.62 4.31
N MET A 63 -8.33 -7.56 2.98
CA MET A 63 -9.39 -6.87 2.24
C MET A 63 -10.73 -7.61 2.27
N ARG A 64 -10.73 -8.94 2.28
CA ARG A 64 -11.95 -9.78 2.31
C ARG A 64 -12.83 -9.44 3.51
N GLN A 65 -12.23 -9.31 4.68
CA GLN A 65 -12.94 -8.91 5.89
C GLN A 65 -13.60 -7.53 5.73
N ILE A 66 -12.87 -6.55 5.21
CA ILE A 66 -13.39 -5.19 4.99
C ILE A 66 -14.52 -5.20 3.97
N ILE A 67 -14.38 -5.96 2.88
CA ILE A 67 -15.41 -6.08 1.82
C ILE A 67 -16.72 -6.56 2.41
N PHE A 68 -16.67 -7.62 3.23
CA PHE A 68 -17.85 -8.18 3.87
C PHE A 68 -18.49 -7.22 4.88
N GLU A 69 -17.68 -6.64 5.79
CA GLU A 69 -18.17 -5.75 6.86
C GLU A 69 -18.74 -4.43 6.32
N ARG A 70 -18.24 -3.95 5.18
CA ARG A 70 -18.53 -2.62 4.65
C ARG A 70 -19.36 -2.60 3.40
N SER A 71 -19.79 -3.75 2.89
CA SER A 71 -20.54 -3.88 1.64
C SER A 71 -19.82 -3.12 0.50
N ILE A 72 -18.59 -3.49 0.24
CA ILE A 72 -17.76 -2.88 -0.81
C ILE A 72 -18.15 -3.46 -2.17
N ASP A 73 -18.38 -2.58 -3.14
CA ASP A 73 -18.77 -2.96 -4.50
C ASP A 73 -17.56 -3.20 -5.40
N LYS A 74 -16.51 -2.37 -5.27
CA LYS A 74 -15.32 -2.40 -6.13
C LYS A 74 -14.06 -2.08 -5.35
N VAL A 75 -12.93 -2.46 -5.91
CA VAL A 75 -11.61 -2.02 -5.41
C VAL A 75 -10.96 -1.10 -6.43
N ALA A 76 -10.21 -0.11 -5.96
CA ALA A 76 -9.59 0.91 -6.80
C ALA A 76 -8.14 1.14 -6.43
N THR A 77 -7.34 1.63 -7.36
CA THR A 77 -5.97 2.07 -7.13
C THR A 77 -5.58 3.19 -8.08
N ILE A 78 -4.44 3.83 -7.82
CA ILE A 78 -3.80 4.74 -8.78
C ILE A 78 -2.61 4.06 -9.48
N GLU A 79 -2.34 4.42 -10.72
CA GLU A 79 -1.12 4.00 -11.40
C GLU A 79 0.13 4.60 -10.70
N LEU A 80 1.29 3.91 -10.65
CA LEU A 80 1.59 2.64 -11.33
C LEU A 80 1.60 1.46 -10.37
N LYS A 81 2.21 1.60 -9.16
CA LYS A 81 2.61 0.48 -8.32
C LYS A 81 1.43 -0.33 -7.77
N GLY A 82 0.40 0.35 -7.27
CA GLY A 82 -0.83 -0.32 -6.85
C GLY A 82 -1.50 -1.08 -8.00
N ALA A 83 -1.46 -0.51 -9.22
CA ALA A 83 -2.02 -1.13 -10.42
C ALA A 83 -1.27 -2.39 -10.89
N LEU A 84 -0.04 -2.58 -10.48
CA LEU A 84 0.71 -3.81 -10.75
C LEU A 84 0.26 -4.99 -9.87
N MET A 85 -0.41 -4.73 -8.75
CA MET A 85 -0.82 -5.74 -7.78
C MET A 85 -2.34 -5.92 -7.73
N LEU A 86 -3.10 -4.83 -7.76
CA LEU A 86 -4.54 -4.86 -7.51
C LEU A 86 -5.33 -5.80 -8.43
N PRO A 87 -5.10 -5.88 -9.76
CA PRO A 87 -5.86 -6.78 -10.62
C PRO A 87 -5.76 -8.25 -10.19
N TYR A 88 -4.58 -8.69 -9.76
CA TYR A 88 -4.41 -10.05 -9.25
C TYR A 88 -5.13 -10.26 -7.91
N ILE A 89 -5.04 -9.29 -6.99
CA ILE A 89 -5.75 -9.30 -5.70
C ILE A 89 -7.27 -9.31 -5.93
N ALA A 90 -7.77 -8.49 -6.85
CA ALA A 90 -9.18 -8.41 -7.21
C ALA A 90 -9.72 -9.75 -7.76
N CYS A 91 -8.92 -10.46 -8.58
CA CYS A 91 -9.26 -11.81 -9.05
C CYS A 91 -9.36 -12.81 -7.88
N ILE A 92 -8.46 -12.76 -6.89
CA ILE A 92 -8.53 -13.62 -5.68
C ILE A 92 -9.80 -13.32 -4.89
N LEU A 93 -10.19 -12.04 -4.79
CA LEU A 93 -11.36 -11.59 -4.06
C LEU A 93 -12.68 -11.80 -4.81
N ASN A 94 -12.62 -12.02 -6.11
CA ASN A 94 -13.77 -12.03 -7.02
C ASN A 94 -14.58 -10.72 -6.95
N VAL A 95 -13.88 -9.58 -6.98
CA VAL A 95 -14.47 -8.23 -6.91
C VAL A 95 -13.96 -7.41 -8.09
N PRO A 96 -14.81 -6.58 -8.74
CA PRO A 96 -14.38 -5.68 -9.81
C PRO A 96 -13.31 -4.70 -9.33
N CYS A 97 -12.38 -4.34 -10.23
CA CYS A 97 -11.37 -3.33 -9.92
C CYS A 97 -11.26 -2.25 -10.99
N ILE A 98 -10.89 -1.05 -10.55
CA ILE A 98 -10.57 0.08 -11.43
C ILE A 98 -9.19 0.64 -11.12
N VAL A 99 -8.57 1.25 -12.12
CA VAL A 99 -7.30 1.96 -12.00
C VAL A 99 -7.49 3.41 -12.36
N VAL A 100 -7.12 4.31 -11.46
CA VAL A 100 -7.08 5.75 -11.70
C VAL A 100 -5.76 6.10 -12.36
N ARG A 101 -5.81 6.78 -13.49
CA ARG A 101 -4.62 7.31 -14.19
C ARG A 101 -4.20 8.64 -13.59
N LYS A 102 -2.91 8.90 -13.54
CA LYS A 102 -2.38 10.21 -13.12
C LYS A 102 -2.76 11.31 -14.09
N GLU A 103 -2.72 10.99 -15.39
CA GLU A 103 -3.08 11.90 -16.45
C GLU A 103 -4.37 11.47 -17.14
N SER A 104 -5.20 12.46 -17.51
CA SER A 104 -6.39 12.22 -18.32
C SER A 104 -5.98 11.93 -19.76
N LYS A 105 -6.52 10.86 -20.38
CA LYS A 105 -6.36 10.67 -21.82
C LYS A 105 -7.29 11.66 -22.56
N ALA A 106 -6.76 12.28 -23.59
CA ALA A 106 -7.53 13.16 -24.47
C ALA A 106 -8.59 12.40 -25.31
N TYR A 107 -8.50 11.08 -25.37
CA TYR A 107 -9.36 10.21 -26.18
C TYR A 107 -9.89 9.03 -25.36
N GLY A 108 -11.21 8.74 -25.46
CA GLY A 108 -11.88 7.60 -24.83
C GLY A 108 -12.99 8.00 -23.85
N LEU A 109 -13.89 7.06 -23.55
CA LEU A 109 -15.10 7.28 -22.74
C LEU A 109 -14.86 7.56 -21.25
N THR A 110 -13.67 7.23 -20.71
CA THR A 110 -13.46 7.16 -19.26
C THR A 110 -12.38 8.10 -18.69
N GLY A 111 -11.81 9.01 -19.50
CA GLY A 111 -10.85 10.01 -19.02
C GLY A 111 -9.73 9.44 -18.13
N ARG A 112 -9.87 9.60 -16.81
CA ARG A 112 -8.90 9.14 -15.80
C ARG A 112 -9.14 7.72 -15.28
N ILE A 113 -10.26 7.08 -15.58
CA ILE A 113 -10.60 5.74 -15.06
C ILE A 113 -10.36 4.68 -16.12
N ALA A 114 -9.75 3.56 -15.71
CA ALA A 114 -9.59 2.36 -16.50
C ALA A 114 -10.16 1.16 -15.73
N GLY A 115 -10.76 0.18 -16.45
CA GLY A 115 -11.30 -1.04 -15.85
C GLY A 115 -12.82 -1.05 -15.68
N GLY A 116 -13.51 0.07 -15.89
CA GLY A 116 -14.97 0.12 -15.80
C GLY A 116 -15.50 1.53 -15.54
N GLU A 117 -16.78 1.60 -15.26
CA GLU A 117 -17.49 2.84 -14.89
C GLU A 117 -17.67 2.91 -13.37
N ILE A 118 -17.84 4.13 -12.86
CA ILE A 118 -18.22 4.39 -11.46
C ILE A 118 -19.71 4.77 -11.46
N VAL A 119 -20.50 3.99 -10.74
CA VAL A 119 -21.91 4.32 -10.49
C VAL A 119 -22.00 5.12 -9.19
N ARG A 120 -22.83 6.15 -9.19
CA ARG A 120 -23.01 7.00 -8.01
C ARG A 120 -23.47 6.18 -6.80
N GLY A 121 -22.78 6.34 -5.68
CA GLY A 121 -23.02 5.62 -4.43
C GLY A 121 -22.28 4.29 -4.28
N GLU A 122 -21.60 3.80 -5.32
CA GLU A 122 -20.75 2.62 -5.20
C GLU A 122 -19.63 2.84 -4.16
N ARG A 123 -19.37 1.81 -3.37
CA ARG A 123 -18.40 1.84 -2.28
C ARG A 123 -17.10 1.17 -2.69
N PHE A 124 -15.99 1.85 -2.40
CA PHE A 124 -14.66 1.42 -2.81
C PHE A 124 -13.73 1.21 -1.62
N ILE A 125 -12.89 0.15 -1.70
CA ILE A 125 -11.58 0.16 -1.05
C ILE A 125 -10.60 0.79 -2.04
N PHE A 126 -9.84 1.78 -1.59
CA PHE A 126 -8.68 2.28 -2.31
C PHE A 126 -7.43 1.55 -1.85
N PHE A 127 -6.75 0.86 -2.76
CA PHE A 127 -5.55 0.09 -2.50
C PHE A 127 -4.31 0.79 -3.06
N ASP A 128 -3.19 0.73 -2.33
CA ASP A 128 -1.87 1.05 -2.89
C ASP A 128 -0.78 0.19 -2.23
N ASP A 129 0.43 0.21 -2.78
CA ASP A 129 1.56 -0.59 -2.29
C ASP A 129 2.11 -0.06 -0.95
N VAL A 130 2.47 1.21 -0.89
CA VAL A 130 3.14 1.84 0.25
C VAL A 130 2.56 3.22 0.55
N ILE A 131 2.40 3.56 1.82
CA ILE A 131 2.07 4.93 2.23
C ILE A 131 3.28 5.62 2.87
N THR A 132 3.53 6.87 2.44
CA THR A 132 4.57 7.77 2.97
C THR A 132 3.92 9.01 3.58
N ASP A 133 3.52 9.97 2.75
CA ASP A 133 2.85 11.23 3.11
C ASP A 133 1.34 11.24 2.80
N GLY A 134 0.86 10.27 2.02
CA GLY A 134 -0.55 10.13 1.65
C GLY A 134 -0.99 10.90 0.41
N GLY A 135 -0.18 11.80 -0.14
CA GLY A 135 -0.56 12.66 -1.27
C GLY A 135 -1.04 11.90 -2.50
N SER A 136 -0.33 10.85 -2.92
CA SER A 136 -0.71 10.03 -4.08
C SER A 136 -2.05 9.29 -3.88
N LYS A 137 -2.43 8.99 -2.64
CA LYS A 137 -3.73 8.36 -2.33
C LYS A 137 -4.85 9.34 -2.59
N ILE A 138 -4.71 10.58 -2.13
CA ILE A 138 -5.69 11.65 -2.38
C ILE A 138 -5.82 11.92 -3.88
N GLU A 139 -4.70 11.94 -4.61
CA GLU A 139 -4.72 12.11 -6.08
C GLU A 139 -5.53 11.00 -6.78
N GLY A 140 -5.46 9.77 -6.27
CA GLY A 140 -6.22 8.63 -6.79
C GLY A 140 -7.67 8.58 -6.33
N ILE A 141 -7.97 9.02 -5.12
CA ILE A 141 -9.32 8.98 -4.53
C ILE A 141 -10.23 10.06 -5.14
N LYS A 142 -9.73 11.29 -5.28
CA LYS A 142 -10.52 12.43 -5.77
C LYS A 142 -11.33 12.13 -7.06
N PRO A 143 -10.76 11.56 -8.12
CA PRO A 143 -11.53 11.26 -9.33
C PRO A 143 -12.67 10.27 -9.10
N ILE A 144 -12.54 9.35 -8.14
CA ILE A 144 -13.61 8.41 -7.79
C ILE A 144 -14.77 9.16 -7.14
N GLU A 145 -14.47 10.03 -6.17
CA GLU A 145 -15.45 10.80 -5.42
C GLU A 145 -16.12 11.88 -6.29
N GLU A 146 -15.38 12.52 -7.19
CA GLU A 146 -15.91 13.48 -8.17
C GLU A 146 -16.96 12.83 -9.10
N MET A 147 -16.83 11.52 -9.38
CA MET A 147 -17.80 10.73 -10.14
C MET A 147 -18.94 10.18 -9.28
N GLY A 148 -18.94 10.46 -7.97
CA GLY A 148 -19.99 10.05 -7.03
C GLY A 148 -19.75 8.70 -6.36
N GLY A 149 -18.58 8.08 -6.51
CA GLY A 149 -18.16 6.93 -5.72
C GLY A 149 -17.85 7.32 -4.27
N ILE A 150 -17.83 6.36 -3.38
CA ILE A 150 -17.58 6.54 -1.93
C ILE A 150 -16.36 5.74 -1.54
N VAL A 151 -15.27 6.40 -1.13
CA VAL A 151 -14.06 5.75 -0.62
C VAL A 151 -13.96 6.05 0.87
N ASP A 152 -14.21 5.05 1.71
CA ASP A 152 -14.07 5.19 3.17
C ASP A 152 -12.83 4.48 3.75
N THR A 153 -12.30 3.52 3.03
CA THR A 153 -11.15 2.71 3.48
C THR A 153 -10.02 2.71 2.46
N VAL A 154 -8.84 3.03 2.94
CA VAL A 154 -7.57 2.93 2.21
C VAL A 154 -6.78 1.75 2.77
N VAL A 155 -6.44 0.78 1.92
CA VAL A 155 -5.60 -0.35 2.27
C VAL A 155 -4.24 -0.19 1.62
N VAL A 156 -3.17 -0.34 2.39
CA VAL A 156 -1.80 -0.32 1.88
C VAL A 156 -1.03 -1.53 2.40
N VAL A 157 -0.11 -2.06 1.59
CA VAL A 157 0.69 -3.21 2.05
C VAL A 157 1.61 -2.77 3.19
N VAL A 158 2.33 -1.66 3.02
CA VAL A 158 3.29 -1.17 4.02
C VAL A 158 3.06 0.30 4.35
N ASP A 159 2.90 0.59 5.64
CA ASP A 159 3.02 1.95 6.17
C ASP A 159 4.48 2.23 6.53
N ARG A 160 5.05 3.29 5.94
CA ARG A 160 6.42 3.75 6.26
C ARG A 160 6.51 4.55 7.56
N GLU A 161 5.36 4.77 8.21
CA GLU A 161 5.24 5.52 9.47
C GLU A 161 5.79 6.97 9.38
N GLN A 162 5.55 7.62 8.23
CA GLN A 162 6.01 8.98 7.93
C GLN A 162 4.86 10.01 7.87
N GLY A 163 3.78 9.76 8.60
CA GLY A 163 2.66 10.70 8.80
C GLY A 163 1.52 10.57 7.79
N GLY A 164 1.67 9.81 6.69
CA GLY A 164 0.63 9.70 5.66
C GLY A 164 -0.66 9.05 6.15
N ARG A 165 -0.56 8.09 7.05
CA ARG A 165 -1.72 7.50 7.72
C ARG A 165 -2.51 8.56 8.49
N ASP A 166 -1.85 9.29 9.39
CA ASP A 166 -2.47 10.31 10.22
C ASP A 166 -3.09 11.42 9.36
N TYR A 167 -2.44 11.77 8.22
CA TYR A 167 -2.96 12.73 7.26
C TYR A 167 -4.28 12.28 6.63
N LEU A 168 -4.37 11.06 6.14
CA LEU A 168 -5.60 10.52 5.54
C LEU A 168 -6.71 10.33 6.58
N GLU A 169 -6.38 9.90 7.80
CA GLU A 169 -7.34 9.74 8.90
C GLU A 169 -7.94 11.08 9.31
N LYS A 170 -7.16 12.18 9.34
CA LYS A 170 -7.66 13.54 9.55
C LYS A 170 -8.61 14.02 8.44
N MET A 171 -8.48 13.50 7.24
CA MET A 171 -9.39 13.77 6.12
C MET A 171 -10.66 12.91 6.14
N GLY A 172 -10.81 12.00 7.12
CA GLY A 172 -11.98 11.16 7.29
C GLY A 172 -11.87 9.76 6.69
N TYR A 173 -10.76 9.41 6.05
CA TYR A 173 -10.55 8.07 5.51
C TYR A 173 -10.10 7.11 6.61
N ARG A 174 -10.54 5.86 6.55
CA ARG A 174 -9.95 4.79 7.35
C ARG A 174 -8.70 4.29 6.65
N VAL A 175 -7.60 4.21 7.36
CA VAL A 175 -6.36 3.66 6.81
C VAL A 175 -6.02 2.33 7.48
N LYS A 176 -5.97 1.28 6.68
CA LYS A 176 -5.64 -0.07 7.11
C LYS A 176 -4.34 -0.52 6.44
N PRO A 177 -3.19 -0.29 7.07
CA PRO A 177 -1.95 -0.93 6.61
C PRO A 177 -2.02 -2.42 6.96
N VAL A 178 -1.49 -3.26 6.06
CA VAL A 178 -1.33 -4.70 6.34
C VAL A 178 -0.20 -4.89 7.33
N THR A 179 0.87 -4.11 7.19
CA THR A 179 1.99 -4.04 8.13
C THR A 179 2.66 -2.66 8.10
N THR A 180 3.59 -2.44 9.03
CA THR A 180 4.43 -1.24 9.09
C THR A 180 5.89 -1.58 8.81
N ILE A 181 6.70 -0.56 8.45
CA ILE A 181 8.14 -0.78 8.28
C ILE A 181 8.82 -1.23 9.58
N SER A 182 8.36 -0.72 10.72
CA SER A 182 8.87 -1.12 12.05
C SER A 182 8.58 -2.59 12.36
N GLU A 183 7.37 -3.09 12.05
CA GLU A 183 7.00 -4.49 12.21
C GLU A 183 7.84 -5.40 11.30
N ILE A 184 8.03 -5.02 10.03
CA ILE A 184 8.86 -5.77 9.07
C ILE A 184 10.29 -5.88 9.57
N VAL A 185 10.91 -4.76 10.01
CA VAL A 185 12.29 -4.71 10.48
C VAL A 185 12.47 -5.55 11.73
N ASN A 186 11.56 -5.46 12.70
CA ASN A 186 11.59 -6.27 13.91
C ASN A 186 11.45 -7.76 13.58
N LYS A 187 10.56 -8.12 12.66
CA LYS A 187 10.37 -9.51 12.23
C LYS A 187 11.60 -10.06 11.53
N LEU A 188 12.25 -9.30 10.67
CA LEU A 188 13.51 -9.71 10.02
C LEU A 188 14.64 -9.88 11.05
N LEU A 189 14.68 -9.06 12.09
CA LEU A 189 15.64 -9.21 13.20
C LEU A 189 15.37 -10.48 14.01
N GLU A 190 14.11 -10.75 14.39
CA GLU A 190 13.70 -11.98 15.07
C GLU A 190 14.10 -13.25 14.29
N MET A 191 14.01 -13.16 12.96
CA MET A 191 14.38 -14.25 12.05
C MET A 191 15.88 -14.32 11.74
N ASN A 192 16.71 -13.50 12.38
CA ASN A 192 18.14 -13.36 12.10
C ASN A 192 18.47 -13.06 10.62
N SER A 193 17.55 -12.41 9.90
CA SER A 193 17.70 -12.05 8.48
C SER A 193 18.40 -10.70 8.28
N ILE A 194 18.51 -9.89 9.32
CA ILE A 194 19.27 -8.62 9.35
C ILE A 194 20.05 -8.49 10.66
N GLN A 195 21.13 -7.68 10.63
CA GLN A 195 21.91 -7.35 11.81
C GLN A 195 21.17 -6.34 12.70
N ARG A 196 21.42 -6.41 14.00
CA ARG A 196 20.80 -5.54 15.02
C ARG A 196 21.05 -4.06 14.73
N GLU A 197 22.27 -3.70 14.32
CA GLU A 197 22.67 -2.33 14.03
C GLU A 197 21.85 -1.73 12.88
N ILE A 198 21.54 -2.55 11.87
CA ILE A 198 20.68 -2.14 10.74
C ILE A 198 19.26 -1.89 11.23
N ALA A 199 18.71 -2.80 12.03
CA ALA A 199 17.37 -2.66 12.60
C ALA A 199 17.26 -1.39 13.46
N GLU A 200 18.18 -1.17 14.38
CA GLU A 200 18.20 0.00 15.27
C GLU A 200 18.32 1.32 14.49
N LYS A 201 19.15 1.35 13.44
CA LYS A 201 19.28 2.52 12.56
C LYS A 201 17.96 2.86 11.87
N ILE A 202 17.23 1.86 11.37
CA ILE A 202 15.95 2.07 10.69
C ILE A 202 14.88 2.53 11.66
N ILE A 203 14.75 1.88 12.81
CA ILE A 203 13.77 2.26 13.84
C ILE A 203 14.01 3.69 14.34
N ARG A 204 15.27 4.09 14.53
CA ARG A 204 15.61 5.47 14.88
C ARG A 204 15.17 6.45 13.79
N TYR A 205 15.50 6.17 12.53
CA TYR A 205 15.09 6.99 11.39
C TYR A 205 13.57 7.16 11.31
N VAL A 206 12.81 6.08 11.52
CA VAL A 206 11.34 6.12 11.51
C VAL A 206 10.81 7.04 12.61
N ARG A 207 11.35 6.94 13.84
CA ARG A 207 10.97 7.81 14.97
C ARG A 207 11.24 9.28 14.69
N GLU A 208 12.42 9.59 14.15
CA GLU A 208 12.81 10.96 13.81
C GLU A 208 11.93 11.54 12.71
N SER A 209 11.62 10.76 11.66
CA SER A 209 10.74 11.17 10.57
C SER A 209 9.31 11.47 11.05
N ARG A 210 8.81 10.70 12.03
CA ARG A 210 7.48 10.90 12.62
C ARG A 210 7.41 12.16 13.48
N SER A 211 8.49 12.47 14.21
CA SER A 211 8.58 13.68 15.03
C SER A 211 8.66 14.96 14.18
N GLY A 212 9.37 14.91 13.04
CA GLY A 212 9.51 16.03 12.11
C GLY A 212 8.22 16.39 11.37
N SER A 213 7.36 15.40 11.09
CA SER A 213 6.06 15.63 10.43
C SER A 213 5.07 16.40 11.32
N ASN A 214 5.23 16.34 12.64
CA ASN A 214 4.37 17.04 13.59
C ASN A 214 4.70 18.54 13.73
N ILE A 215 5.87 19.00 13.27
CA ILE A 215 6.30 20.40 13.40
C ILE A 215 5.88 21.24 12.17
N SER A 216 5.60 20.61 11.02
CA SER A 216 5.23 21.33 9.78
C SER A 216 3.71 21.50 9.60
N SER A 217 2.89 21.12 10.56
CA SER A 217 1.41 21.21 10.55
C SER A 217 0.84 22.15 11.63
N SER A 218 1.67 23.08 12.15
CA SER A 218 1.25 24.16 13.06
C SER A 218 1.32 25.52 12.38
#